data_b42c0b7f6cb68d7d5252b3abea7cb26e
#
_entry.id   b42c0b7f6cb68d7d5252b3abea7cb26e
#
_cell.length_a   1.000
_cell.length_b   1.000
_cell.length_c   1.000
_cell.angle_alpha   90.00
_cell.angle_beta   90.00
_cell.angle_gamma   90.00
#
_symmetry.space_group_name_H-M   'P 1'
#
loop_
_entity.id
_entity.type
_entity.pdbx_description
1 polymer ?
#
loop_
_entity_poly.entity_id
_entity_poly.type
_entity_poly.pdbx_seq_one_letter_code
_entity_poly.pdbx_strand_id
1 'polypeptide(L)'
;VFQQGPPDSSGWRFSDSLDTYGFISAAPGQRVHVSSASEDRTYSAVVGADGTLSELAIFAERGGESVAVDASGNVYVANGQIFVYNAGGKQIGEIDVPERPIDILFGGPDRRTLFILGHHALFAVEVRGKDKL
;
A
#
# COMPACT_ATOMS: atom_id res chain seq x y z
N VAL A 1 14.09 -7.39 -7.55
CA VAL A 1 13.52 -8.02 -8.70
C VAL A 1 12.76 -9.27 -8.28
N PHE A 2 11.70 -9.59 -8.96
CA PHE A 2 10.89 -10.75 -8.60
C PHE A 2 11.12 -11.92 -9.53
N GLN A 3 10.88 -13.09 -8.98
CA GLN A 3 10.96 -14.34 -9.69
C GLN A 3 9.57 -14.95 -9.78
N GLN A 4 9.36 -15.72 -10.86
CA GLN A 4 8.18 -16.53 -10.97
C GLN A 4 8.55 -17.99 -10.72
N GLY A 5 7.81 -18.61 -9.82
CA GLY A 5 7.91 -20.04 -9.61
C GLY A 5 6.62 -20.70 -10.01
N PRO A 6 6.61 -22.04 -10.09
CA PRO A 6 5.36 -22.74 -10.31
C PRO A 6 4.43 -22.54 -9.12
N PRO A 7 3.10 -22.48 -9.34
CA PRO A 7 2.16 -22.25 -8.25
C PRO A 7 1.96 -23.45 -7.31
N ASP A 8 2.75 -24.50 -7.46
CA ASP A 8 2.55 -25.72 -6.70
C ASP A 8 3.30 -25.70 -5.37
N SER A 9 4.62 -25.67 -5.36
CA SER A 9 5.39 -25.83 -4.15
C SER A 9 6.30 -24.67 -3.84
N SER A 10 6.87 -24.03 -4.85
CA SER A 10 7.83 -22.95 -4.61
C SER A 10 7.17 -21.58 -4.54
N GLY A 11 5.93 -21.46 -5.03
CA GLY A 11 5.20 -20.21 -5.00
C GLY A 11 5.85 -19.12 -5.87
N TRP A 12 5.39 -17.93 -5.65
CA TRP A 12 5.87 -16.74 -6.34
C TRP A 12 6.71 -15.91 -5.42
N ARG A 13 7.75 -15.30 -5.96
CA ARG A 13 8.68 -14.54 -5.15
C ARG A 13 8.89 -13.17 -5.76
N PHE A 14 8.65 -12.13 -4.95
CA PHE A 14 8.85 -10.76 -5.36
C PHE A 14 10.34 -10.43 -5.38
N SER A 15 11.03 -10.71 -4.28
CA SER A 15 12.46 -10.46 -4.14
C SER A 15 12.99 -11.27 -2.97
N ASP A 16 14.22 -11.71 -3.06
CA ASP A 16 14.85 -12.45 -1.97
C ASP A 16 15.34 -11.54 -0.86
N SER A 17 15.60 -10.27 -1.18
CA SER A 17 16.27 -9.37 -0.25
C SER A 17 15.41 -8.20 0.18
N LEU A 18 14.17 -8.10 -0.28
CA LEU A 18 13.28 -7.00 0.05
C LEU A 18 12.55 -7.30 1.35
N ASP A 19 12.76 -6.45 2.32
CA ASP A 19 12.09 -6.56 3.61
C ASP A 19 10.76 -5.82 3.51
N THR A 20 9.70 -6.57 3.26
CA THR A 20 8.39 -6.00 2.99
C THR A 20 7.49 -6.08 4.21
N TYR A 21 6.82 -4.99 4.52
CA TYR A 21 5.86 -4.94 5.63
C TYR A 21 4.44 -4.78 5.15
N GLY A 22 4.22 -3.95 4.16
CA GLY A 22 2.87 -3.62 3.73
C GLY A 22 2.59 -4.08 2.31
N PHE A 23 1.38 -4.55 2.09
CA PHE A 23 0.98 -5.06 0.78
C PHE A 23 -0.51 -4.83 0.59
N ILE A 24 -0.88 -4.41 -0.60
CA ILE A 24 -2.29 -4.35 -0.97
C ILE A 24 -2.51 -5.13 -2.26
N SER A 25 -3.48 -6.03 -2.21
CA SER A 25 -3.80 -6.86 -3.36
C SER A 25 -4.54 -6.07 -4.43
N ALA A 26 -4.42 -6.55 -5.65
CA ALA A 26 -5.05 -5.91 -6.79
C ALA A 26 -5.56 -6.97 -7.76
N ALA A 27 -6.57 -6.60 -8.55
CA ALA A 27 -7.08 -7.46 -9.60
C ALA A 27 -6.16 -7.40 -10.81
N PRO A 28 -6.26 -8.38 -11.72
CA PRO A 28 -5.50 -8.32 -12.97
C PRO A 28 -5.70 -6.99 -13.70
N GLY A 29 -4.61 -6.44 -14.21
CA GLY A 29 -4.60 -5.16 -14.87
C GLY A 29 -4.44 -3.97 -13.94
N GLN A 30 -4.49 -4.19 -12.63
CA GLN A 30 -4.32 -3.14 -11.64
C GLN A 30 -2.92 -3.18 -11.04
N ARG A 31 -2.57 -2.11 -10.36
CA ARG A 31 -1.29 -2.03 -9.69
C ARG A 31 -1.41 -2.57 -8.27
N VAL A 32 -0.38 -3.27 -7.86
CA VAL A 32 -0.19 -3.64 -6.47
C VAL A 32 0.91 -2.74 -5.91
N HIS A 33 0.79 -2.40 -4.63
CA HIS A 33 1.78 -1.58 -3.95
C HIS A 33 2.37 -2.38 -2.80
N VAL A 34 3.70 -2.34 -2.69
CA VAL A 34 4.43 -3.10 -1.69
C VAL A 34 5.37 -2.16 -0.96
N SER A 35 5.19 -2.03 0.34
CA SER A 35 6.03 -1.18 1.18
C SER A 35 7.22 -1.95 1.73
N SER A 36 8.38 -1.33 1.69
CA SER A 36 9.57 -1.87 2.31
C SER A 36 10.04 -0.90 3.39
N ALA A 37 10.01 -1.35 4.64
CA ALA A 37 10.44 -0.51 5.75
C ALA A 37 11.95 -0.33 5.77
N SER A 38 12.70 -1.38 5.50
CA SER A 38 14.17 -1.30 5.57
C SER A 38 14.76 -0.42 4.49
N GLU A 39 14.13 -0.36 3.33
CA GLU A 39 14.59 0.52 2.24
C GLU A 39 13.92 1.87 2.26
N ASP A 40 12.90 2.04 3.09
CA ASP A 40 12.10 3.26 3.16
C ASP A 40 11.53 3.62 1.78
N ARG A 41 10.94 2.64 1.11
CA ARG A 41 10.37 2.79 -0.23
C ARG A 41 9.09 2.01 -0.36
N THR A 42 8.23 2.49 -1.24
CA THR A 42 7.05 1.75 -1.69
C THR A 42 7.23 1.48 -3.18
N TYR A 43 7.08 0.23 -3.54
CA TYR A 43 7.17 -0.22 -4.92
C TYR A 43 5.78 -0.42 -5.49
N SER A 44 5.67 -0.35 -6.81
CA SER A 44 4.45 -0.72 -7.51
C SER A 44 4.77 -1.71 -8.61
N ALA A 45 3.78 -2.52 -8.93
CA ALA A 45 3.88 -3.46 -10.05
C ALA A 45 2.48 -3.66 -10.61
N VAL A 46 2.40 -4.24 -11.81
CA VAL A 46 1.13 -4.53 -12.46
C VAL A 46 0.85 -6.02 -12.34
N VAL A 47 -0.38 -6.37 -11.97
CA VAL A 47 -0.81 -7.76 -11.86
C VAL A 47 -1.31 -8.21 -13.23
N GLY A 48 -0.69 -9.25 -13.78
CA GLY A 48 -1.12 -9.84 -15.04
C GLY A 48 -2.30 -10.78 -14.86
N ALA A 49 -2.91 -11.13 -15.99
CA ALA A 49 -4.08 -12.02 -15.99
C ALA A 49 -3.76 -13.39 -15.42
N ASP A 50 -2.52 -13.84 -15.54
CA ASP A 50 -2.07 -15.13 -15.03
C ASP A 50 -1.47 -15.02 -13.62
N GLY A 51 -1.59 -13.87 -12.98
CA GLY A 51 -1.08 -13.65 -11.64
C GLY A 51 0.37 -13.21 -11.58
N THR A 52 1.04 -13.06 -12.73
CA THR A 52 2.42 -12.60 -12.73
C THR A 52 2.48 -11.10 -12.47
N LEU A 53 3.60 -10.65 -11.92
CA LEU A 53 3.82 -9.23 -11.68
C LEU A 53 4.81 -8.69 -12.72
N SER A 54 4.54 -7.48 -13.20
CA SER A 54 5.39 -6.83 -14.19
C SER A 54 5.47 -5.34 -13.87
N GLU A 55 6.35 -4.64 -14.58
CA GLU A 55 6.53 -3.20 -14.44
C GLU A 55 6.86 -2.77 -13.02
N LEU A 56 7.75 -3.52 -12.38
CA LEU A 56 8.20 -3.17 -11.03
C LEU A 56 8.92 -1.82 -11.06
N ALA A 57 8.49 -0.91 -10.21
CA ALA A 57 9.08 0.43 -10.14
C ALA A 57 8.96 0.98 -8.73
N ILE A 58 9.82 1.94 -8.42
CA ILE A 58 9.69 2.70 -7.18
C ILE A 58 8.51 3.66 -7.34
N PHE A 59 7.54 3.54 -6.45
CA PHE A 59 6.37 4.42 -6.45
C PHE A 59 6.64 5.67 -5.61
N ALA A 60 7.20 5.49 -4.43
CA ALA A 60 7.48 6.59 -3.51
C ALA A 60 8.73 6.28 -2.69
N GLU A 61 9.48 7.34 -2.35
CA GLU A 61 10.67 7.22 -1.51
C GLU A 61 10.30 7.22 -0.04
N ARG A 62 9.30 6.43 0.30
CA ARG A 62 8.86 6.21 1.67
C ARG A 62 8.18 4.86 1.76
N GLY A 63 8.63 4.06 2.68
CA GLY A 63 8.00 2.80 3.00
C GLY A 63 7.37 2.85 4.38
N GLY A 64 6.74 1.77 4.77
CA GLY A 64 6.11 1.72 6.08
C GLY A 64 5.55 0.36 6.37
N GLU A 65 4.74 0.29 7.40
CA GLU A 65 4.22 -0.98 7.90
C GLU A 65 2.97 -1.44 7.19
N SER A 66 2.28 -0.50 6.52
CA SER A 66 1.04 -0.85 5.83
C SER A 66 0.79 0.14 4.71
N VAL A 67 0.04 -0.29 3.71
CA VAL A 67 -0.33 0.56 2.57
C VAL A 67 -1.78 0.26 2.21
N ALA A 68 -2.52 1.29 1.82
CA ALA A 68 -3.91 1.17 1.36
C ALA A 68 -4.13 2.12 0.19
N VAL A 69 -5.14 1.81 -0.63
CA VAL A 69 -5.46 2.61 -1.82
C VAL A 69 -6.94 2.95 -1.78
N ASP A 70 -7.27 4.22 -1.99
CA ASP A 70 -8.66 4.64 -2.00
C ASP A 70 -9.27 4.48 -3.41
N ALA A 71 -10.56 4.82 -3.52
CA ALA A 71 -11.29 4.63 -4.77
C ALA A 71 -10.79 5.54 -5.90
N SER A 72 -10.07 6.60 -5.57
CA SER A 72 -9.50 7.52 -6.55
C SER A 72 -8.08 7.14 -6.97
N GLY A 73 -7.53 6.09 -6.39
CA GLY A 73 -6.18 5.66 -6.70
C GLY A 73 -5.11 6.31 -5.85
N ASN A 74 -5.49 7.06 -4.82
CA ASN A 74 -4.51 7.63 -3.90
C ASN A 74 -3.98 6.54 -2.97
N VAL A 75 -2.70 6.60 -2.68
CA VAL A 75 -2.00 5.58 -1.92
C VAL A 75 -1.61 6.14 -0.56
N TYR A 76 -1.99 5.42 0.47
CA TYR A 76 -1.76 5.79 1.86
C TYR A 76 -0.70 4.87 2.44
N VAL A 77 0.34 5.45 3.02
CA VAL A 77 1.47 4.71 3.57
C VAL A 77 1.57 5.02 5.06
N ALA A 78 1.53 3.99 5.88
CA ALA A 78 1.64 4.11 7.33
C ALA A 78 3.10 4.03 7.74
N ASN A 79 3.66 5.15 8.16
CA ASN A 79 5.05 5.23 8.61
C ASN A 79 5.14 6.29 9.70
N GLY A 80 4.88 5.88 10.95
CA GLY A 80 4.80 6.81 12.07
C GLY A 80 3.55 7.66 12.05
N GLN A 81 3.20 8.16 10.89
CA GLN A 81 1.98 8.86 10.55
C GLN A 81 1.43 8.21 9.29
N ILE A 82 0.41 8.78 8.69
CA ILE A 82 -0.09 8.31 7.40
C ILE A 82 0.22 9.37 6.36
N PHE A 83 0.98 8.98 5.35
CA PHE A 83 1.34 9.84 4.24
C PHE A 83 0.53 9.46 3.02
N VAL A 84 0.01 10.45 2.30
CA VAL A 84 -0.89 10.22 1.19
C VAL A 84 -0.25 10.67 -0.11
N TYR A 85 -0.25 9.79 -1.10
CA TYR A 85 0.31 10.04 -2.41
C TYR A 85 -0.77 9.90 -3.47
N ASN A 86 -0.70 10.73 -4.51
CA ASN A 86 -1.60 10.49 -5.64
C ASN A 86 -1.12 9.28 -6.46
N ALA A 87 -1.89 8.89 -7.47
CA ALA A 87 -1.56 7.71 -8.26
C ALA A 87 -0.21 7.84 -8.98
N GLY A 88 0.28 9.04 -9.18
CA GLY A 88 1.57 9.28 -9.79
C GLY A 88 2.76 9.27 -8.83
N GLY A 89 2.51 9.09 -7.55
CA GLY A 89 3.58 9.02 -6.55
C GLY A 89 3.95 10.35 -5.92
N LYS A 90 3.16 11.39 -6.14
CA LYS A 90 3.40 12.68 -5.53
C LYS A 90 2.66 12.76 -4.20
N GLN A 91 3.35 13.18 -3.15
CA GLN A 91 2.72 13.35 -1.85
C GLN A 91 1.72 14.51 -1.89
N ILE A 92 0.48 14.23 -1.49
CA ILE A 92 -0.60 15.20 -1.50
C ILE A 92 -1.18 15.47 -0.13
N GLY A 93 -0.79 14.72 0.89
CA GLY A 93 -1.31 14.95 2.21
C GLY A 93 -0.67 14.08 3.27
N GLU A 94 -1.11 14.32 4.49
CA GLU A 94 -0.63 13.62 5.66
C GLU A 94 -1.78 13.57 6.68
N ILE A 95 -1.95 12.44 7.33
CA ILE A 95 -2.94 12.28 8.38
C ILE A 95 -2.21 12.01 9.68
N ASP A 96 -2.37 12.90 10.65
CA ASP A 96 -1.79 12.71 11.97
C ASP A 96 -2.65 11.74 12.77
N VAL A 97 -2.00 10.79 13.40
CA VAL A 97 -2.68 9.79 14.22
C VAL A 97 -2.15 9.89 15.64
N PRO A 98 -3.02 9.75 16.65
CA PRO A 98 -2.58 9.90 18.05
C PRO A 98 -1.52 8.90 18.47
N GLU A 99 -1.44 7.76 17.80
CA GLU A 99 -0.37 6.79 18.05
C GLU A 99 0.07 6.20 16.73
N ARG A 100 1.19 5.50 16.77
CA ARG A 100 1.79 4.93 15.57
C ARG A 100 0.83 3.96 14.88
N PRO A 101 0.50 4.19 13.61
CA PRO A 101 -0.35 3.26 12.87
C PRO A 101 0.47 2.03 12.45
N ILE A 102 -0.11 0.85 12.67
CA ILE A 102 0.55 -0.41 12.31
C ILE A 102 -0.15 -1.13 11.17
N ASP A 103 -1.42 -0.80 10.91
CA ASP A 103 -2.12 -1.35 9.76
C ASP A 103 -3.25 -0.41 9.36
N ILE A 104 -3.53 -0.33 8.07
CA ILE A 104 -4.58 0.54 7.55
C ILE A 104 -5.37 -0.21 6.48
N LEU A 105 -6.66 0.11 6.39
CA LEU A 105 -7.56 -0.58 5.48
C LEU A 105 -8.75 0.31 5.16
N PHE A 106 -9.12 0.39 3.89
CA PHE A 106 -10.34 1.06 3.51
C PHE A 106 -11.54 0.14 3.62
N GLY A 107 -12.64 0.68 4.13
CA GLY A 107 -13.87 -0.06 4.29
C GLY A 107 -15.06 0.89 4.33
N GLY A 108 -16.18 0.37 4.83
CA GLY A 108 -17.42 1.10 4.84
C GLY A 108 -18.21 0.90 3.57
N PRO A 109 -19.48 1.37 3.52
CA PRO A 109 -20.37 1.09 2.37
C PRO A 109 -19.85 1.66 1.05
N ASP A 110 -19.15 2.79 1.09
CA ASP A 110 -18.63 3.45 -0.09
C ASP A 110 -17.11 3.38 -0.18
N ARG A 111 -16.47 2.62 0.72
CA ARG A 111 -15.04 2.45 0.80
C ARG A 111 -14.28 3.76 0.99
N ARG A 112 -14.87 4.66 1.76
CA ARG A 112 -14.29 5.96 2.06
C ARG A 112 -13.83 6.09 3.50
N THR A 113 -14.00 5.05 4.30
CA THR A 113 -13.55 5.05 5.68
C THR A 113 -12.20 4.37 5.76
N LEU A 114 -11.20 5.10 6.20
CA LEU A 114 -9.89 4.53 6.45
C LEU A 114 -9.86 4.09 7.90
N PHE A 115 -9.76 2.78 8.10
CA PHE A 115 -9.57 2.21 9.43
C PHE A 115 -8.08 2.13 9.71
N ILE A 116 -7.68 2.58 10.88
CA ILE A 116 -6.28 2.69 11.27
C ILE A 116 -6.10 1.95 12.57
N LEU A 117 -5.32 0.88 12.51
CA LEU A 117 -5.01 0.10 13.70
C LEU A 117 -3.73 0.66 14.31
N GLY A 118 -3.85 1.19 15.53
CA GLY A 118 -2.70 1.61 16.30
C GLY A 118 -2.32 0.54 17.30
N HIS A 119 -1.39 0.88 18.18
CA HIS A 119 -0.92 -0.07 19.19
C HIS A 119 -2.01 -0.41 20.21
N HIS A 120 -2.85 0.56 20.56
CA HIS A 120 -3.82 0.41 21.62
C HIS A 120 -5.25 0.76 21.21
N ALA A 121 -5.44 1.23 19.99
CA ALA A 121 -6.76 1.71 19.58
C ALA A 121 -6.96 1.52 18.08
N LEU A 122 -8.23 1.44 17.70
CA LEU A 122 -8.67 1.45 16.31
C LEU A 122 -9.29 2.81 16.03
N PHE A 123 -8.80 3.49 15.03
CA PHE A 123 -9.30 4.78 14.60
C PHE A 123 -10.00 4.64 13.26
N ALA A 124 -10.87 5.59 12.96
CA ALA A 124 -11.53 5.67 11.67
C ALA A 124 -11.54 7.11 11.19
N VAL A 125 -11.18 7.29 9.92
CA VAL A 125 -11.16 8.59 9.29
C VAL A 125 -11.91 8.51 7.98
N GLU A 126 -12.83 9.44 7.76
CA GLU A 126 -13.54 9.48 6.49
C GLU A 126 -12.76 10.32 5.49
N VAL A 127 -12.53 9.76 4.32
CA VAL A 127 -11.80 10.41 3.23
C VAL A 127 -12.82 10.93 2.23
N ARG A 128 -12.70 12.21 1.88
CA ARG A 128 -13.76 12.90 1.14
C ARG A 128 -13.61 12.85 -0.38
N GLY A 129 -12.73 12.08 -0.89
CA GLY A 129 -12.53 12.02 -2.30
C GLY A 129 -11.15 12.49 -2.69
N LYS A 130 -10.89 12.58 -3.99
CA LYS A 130 -9.53 12.70 -4.50
C LYS A 130 -8.86 14.03 -4.23
N ASP A 131 -9.62 15.06 -4.01
CA ASP A 131 -9.09 16.42 -3.84
C ASP A 131 -9.15 16.90 -2.41
N LYS A 132 -9.50 16.04 -1.46
CA LYS A 132 -9.64 16.42 -0.07
C LYS A 132 -9.18 15.32 0.85
N LEU A 133 -8.48 15.70 1.84
CA LEU A 133 -8.07 14.84 2.93
C LEU A 133 -8.46 15.48 4.25
#